data_fe78715d7f0d2e992c45670ccf82aee3
#
_entry.id   fe78715d7f0d2e992c45670ccf82aee3
#
_cell.length_a   1.000
_cell.length_b   1.000
_cell.length_c   1.000
_cell.angle_alpha   90.00
_cell.angle_beta   90.00
_cell.angle_gamma   90.00
#
_symmetry.space_group_name_H-M   'P 1'
#
loop_
_entity.id
_entity.type
_entity.pdbx_description
1 polymer ?
#
loop_
_entity_poly.entity_id
_entity_poly.type
_entity_poly.pdbx_seq_one_letter_code
_entity_poly.pdbx_strand_id
1 'polypeptide(L)'
;MKKIWALAATVLLLLGTLLVGCSQESKATPKDILIEAYGKSTEITSAKFEGSIKLNLGLPDSVIQEDPSTAMVLNMLNNAALSFRGTTQLDPALTELFLTILVTGDTEIAIHLPILAIEDKMWVKIPNTPFLPLPDDSIGKYLELDFAELSEMSGQEITNPSPEQQQQYQQLGKEIAELFFGAFDENTYFSKESKEDAGIPDDVNTDQVVKFELTDDNFRPFIESLYVVLPALIDKVAEIKEAGLTQAEVEEFKAELQASEQDLDATLDELEQNMTIHKASTVTAVDKNGFVAYTGLEVDLAITSEGETGRIGLQAAFKQSEINEKVEFELQQPDASEVIKFQELMSLILYGL
;
A
#
# COMPACT_ATOMS: atom_id res chain seq x y z
N MET A 1 -21.15 9.34 -11.20
CA MET A 1 -20.55 9.35 -9.83
C MET A 1 -19.80 8.05 -9.52
N LYS A 2 -20.40 6.84 -9.54
CA LYS A 2 -19.68 5.58 -9.22
C LYS A 2 -18.40 5.36 -10.06
N LYS A 3 -18.40 5.72 -11.34
CA LYS A 3 -17.23 5.57 -12.25
C LYS A 3 -16.06 6.51 -11.89
N ILE A 4 -16.35 7.74 -11.46
CA ILE A 4 -15.33 8.74 -11.06
C ILE A 4 -14.60 8.30 -9.78
N TRP A 5 -15.33 7.77 -8.82
CA TRP A 5 -14.75 7.24 -7.57
C TRP A 5 -13.90 5.99 -7.81
N ALA A 6 -14.30 5.14 -8.78
CA ALA A 6 -13.50 3.98 -9.16
C ALA A 6 -12.16 4.40 -9.79
N LEU A 7 -12.16 5.41 -10.66
CA LEU A 7 -10.93 5.91 -11.28
C LEU A 7 -9.97 6.51 -10.24
N ALA A 8 -10.48 7.35 -9.34
CA ALA A 8 -9.69 7.94 -8.27
C ALA A 8 -9.08 6.87 -7.33
N ALA A 9 -9.85 5.83 -7.00
CA ALA A 9 -9.36 4.72 -6.18
C ALA A 9 -8.28 3.89 -6.89
N THR A 10 -8.41 3.68 -8.21
CA THR A 10 -7.41 2.94 -9.01
C THR A 10 -6.08 3.70 -9.09
N VAL A 11 -6.13 5.02 -9.27
CA VAL A 11 -4.93 5.88 -9.26
C VAL A 11 -4.24 5.85 -7.89
N LEU A 12 -5.01 5.87 -6.81
CA LEU A 12 -4.47 5.80 -5.43
C LEU A 12 -3.80 4.45 -5.14
N LEU A 13 -4.38 3.35 -5.62
CA LEU A 13 -3.81 2.00 -5.45
C LEU A 13 -2.50 1.84 -6.23
N LEU A 14 -2.41 2.39 -7.44
CA LEU A 14 -1.19 2.32 -8.26
C LEU A 14 -0.04 3.13 -7.63
N LEU A 15 -0.32 4.27 -6.99
CA LEU A 15 0.69 5.05 -6.29
C LEU A 15 1.24 4.34 -5.04
N GLY A 16 0.44 3.46 -4.41
CA GLY A 16 0.84 2.70 -3.21
C GLY A 16 1.75 1.48 -3.47
N THR A 17 1.85 0.99 -4.71
CA THR A 17 2.64 -0.22 -5.03
C THR A 17 4.12 0.06 -5.34
N LEU A 18 4.56 1.33 -5.34
CA LEU A 18 5.86 1.75 -5.84
C LEU A 18 6.94 1.80 -4.75
N LEU A 19 7.23 0.69 -4.09
CA LEU A 19 8.17 0.69 -2.97
C LEU A 19 9.32 -0.31 -3.16
N VAL A 20 10.33 -0.04 -4.03
CA VAL A 20 11.68 -0.61 -3.89
C VAL A 20 12.69 -0.21 -5.01
N GLY A 21 13.92 0.13 -4.73
CA GLY A 21 14.85 0.73 -5.49
C GLY A 21 16.26 0.61 -5.80
N CYS A 22 17.06 1.35 -6.53
CA CYS A 22 18.50 1.44 -6.52
C CYS A 22 19.37 2.10 -7.56
N SER A 23 20.61 2.28 -7.28
CA SER A 23 21.63 3.27 -7.68
C SER A 23 22.62 2.95 -8.80
N GLN A 24 23.23 3.94 -9.38
CA GLN A 24 24.66 4.31 -9.40
C GLN A 24 24.86 5.66 -10.12
N GLU A 25 25.87 6.46 -9.70
CA GLU A 25 26.14 7.80 -10.23
C GLU A 25 26.32 7.81 -11.75
N SER A 26 25.30 8.29 -12.43
CA SER A 26 25.35 8.85 -13.77
C SER A 26 24.70 10.24 -13.69
N LYS A 27 24.75 11.03 -14.74
CA LYS A 27 23.91 12.23 -14.89
C LYS A 27 22.43 11.82 -15.06
N ALA A 28 21.96 10.86 -14.22
CA ALA A 28 20.64 10.30 -14.27
C ALA A 28 19.62 11.40 -13.99
N THR A 29 18.58 11.41 -14.77
CA THR A 29 17.44 12.29 -14.54
C THR A 29 16.69 11.86 -13.28
N PRO A 30 15.87 12.73 -12.66
CA PRO A 30 15.04 12.32 -11.52
C PRO A 30 14.22 11.05 -11.79
N LYS A 31 13.65 10.94 -12.99
CA LYS A 31 12.90 9.78 -13.45
C LYS A 31 13.76 8.52 -13.54
N ASP A 32 14.97 8.62 -14.15
CA ASP A 32 15.90 7.50 -14.22
C ASP A 32 16.31 7.00 -12.83
N ILE A 33 16.55 7.93 -11.90
CA ILE A 33 16.86 7.60 -10.49
C ILE A 33 15.74 6.74 -9.89
N LEU A 34 14.48 7.10 -10.10
CA LEU A 34 13.35 6.30 -9.59
C LEU A 34 13.30 4.93 -10.25
N ILE A 35 13.37 4.87 -11.59
CA ILE A 35 13.32 3.60 -12.33
C ILE A 35 14.47 2.67 -11.90
N GLU A 36 15.69 3.19 -11.84
CA GLU A 36 16.81 2.44 -11.31
C GLU A 36 16.56 2.06 -9.86
N ALA A 37 16.04 2.99 -9.07
CA ALA A 37 15.75 2.83 -7.68
C ALA A 37 14.71 1.73 -7.46
N TYR A 38 13.67 1.60 -8.18
CA TYR A 38 12.74 0.48 -8.10
C TYR A 38 13.30 -0.83 -8.68
N GLY A 39 14.24 -0.73 -9.60
CA GLY A 39 14.90 -1.90 -10.21
C GLY A 39 15.66 -2.80 -9.24
N LYS A 40 16.35 -2.28 -8.23
CA LYS A 40 17.16 -3.05 -7.28
C LYS A 40 16.39 -3.73 -6.14
N SER A 41 15.07 -3.56 -6.06
CA SER A 41 14.29 -4.40 -5.15
C SER A 41 14.62 -5.88 -5.31
N THR A 42 14.96 -6.25 -6.54
CA THR A 42 15.42 -7.60 -6.89
C THR A 42 16.67 -8.06 -6.14
N GLU A 43 17.42 -7.13 -5.55
CA GLU A 43 18.66 -7.43 -4.82
C GLU A 43 18.44 -7.45 -3.29
N ILE A 44 17.26 -7.12 -2.80
CA ILE A 44 16.97 -7.10 -1.36
C ILE A 44 16.73 -8.52 -0.86
N THR A 45 17.60 -8.97 0.02
CA THR A 45 17.51 -10.30 0.67
C THR A 45 17.13 -10.20 2.14
N SER A 46 17.34 -9.05 2.76
CA SER A 46 16.92 -8.74 4.14
C SER A 46 16.77 -7.24 4.32
N ALA A 47 15.85 -6.83 5.18
CA ALA A 47 15.69 -5.42 5.56
C ALA A 47 14.88 -5.29 6.84
N LYS A 48 15.07 -4.17 7.54
CA LYS A 48 14.08 -3.62 8.48
C LYS A 48 13.22 -2.61 7.74
N PHE A 49 11.95 -2.57 8.07
CA PHE A 49 10.99 -1.63 7.50
C PHE A 49 10.06 -1.05 8.56
N GLU A 50 9.62 0.16 8.33
CA GLU A 50 8.59 0.81 9.12
C GLU A 50 7.74 1.72 8.23
N GLY A 51 6.51 1.97 8.63
CA GLY A 51 5.64 2.86 7.87
C GLY A 51 4.40 3.28 8.64
N SER A 52 3.67 4.21 8.03
CA SER A 52 2.40 4.70 8.57
C SER A 52 1.46 5.09 7.45
N ILE A 53 0.16 5.00 7.74
CA ILE A 53 -0.92 5.42 6.85
C ILE A 53 -1.93 6.18 7.68
N LYS A 54 -2.34 7.35 7.20
CA LYS A 54 -3.38 8.17 7.77
C LYS A 54 -4.34 8.65 6.70
N LEU A 55 -5.64 8.51 6.95
CA LEU A 55 -6.70 9.00 6.09
C LEU A 55 -7.32 10.26 6.70
N ASN A 56 -7.80 11.14 5.83
CA ASN A 56 -8.59 12.31 6.18
C ASN A 56 -9.70 12.47 5.14
N LEU A 57 -10.90 11.99 5.46
CA LEU A 57 -12.03 11.95 4.56
C LEU A 57 -13.09 12.96 5.00
N GLY A 58 -13.54 13.79 4.08
CA GLY A 58 -14.69 14.66 4.23
C GLY A 58 -15.77 14.26 3.23
N LEU A 59 -16.95 13.92 3.71
CA LEU A 59 -18.10 13.66 2.84
C LEU A 59 -19.08 14.84 2.88
N PRO A 60 -19.81 15.10 1.79
CA PRO A 60 -20.89 16.07 1.77
C PRO A 60 -21.94 15.82 2.86
N ASP A 61 -22.51 16.90 3.39
CA ASP A 61 -23.52 16.82 4.45
C ASP A 61 -24.77 16.02 4.03
N SER A 62 -25.14 16.08 2.75
CA SER A 62 -26.23 15.28 2.19
C SER A 62 -26.01 13.77 2.38
N VAL A 63 -24.78 13.29 2.09
CA VAL A 63 -24.41 11.87 2.23
C VAL A 63 -24.45 11.43 3.70
N ILE A 64 -24.00 12.30 4.59
CA ILE A 64 -24.00 12.05 6.04
C ILE A 64 -25.44 12.01 6.60
N GLN A 65 -26.33 12.86 6.07
CA GLN A 65 -27.73 12.91 6.51
C GLN A 65 -28.57 11.73 6.00
N GLU A 66 -28.24 11.18 4.84
CA GLU A 66 -28.92 9.97 4.32
C GLU A 66 -28.64 8.73 5.17
N ASP A 67 -27.41 8.62 5.70
CA ASP A 67 -27.02 7.52 6.59
C ASP A 67 -26.14 8.01 7.75
N PRO A 68 -26.74 8.24 8.93
CA PRO A 68 -25.99 8.68 10.12
C PRO A 68 -24.89 7.72 10.57
N SER A 69 -24.93 6.43 10.18
CA SER A 69 -23.86 5.49 10.49
C SER A 69 -22.56 5.84 9.74
N THR A 70 -22.69 6.44 8.58
CA THR A 70 -21.56 6.96 7.78
C THR A 70 -20.74 7.98 8.55
N ALA A 71 -21.38 8.88 9.31
CA ALA A 71 -20.69 9.86 10.15
C ALA A 71 -19.79 9.19 11.22
N MET A 72 -20.29 8.11 11.82
CA MET A 72 -19.54 7.38 12.83
C MET A 72 -18.31 6.67 12.21
N VAL A 73 -18.48 6.00 11.08
CA VAL A 73 -17.39 5.35 10.35
C VAL A 73 -16.35 6.37 9.90
N LEU A 74 -16.80 7.48 9.34
CA LEU A 74 -15.94 8.57 8.89
C LEU A 74 -15.11 9.16 10.05
N ASN A 75 -15.75 9.41 11.18
CA ASN A 75 -15.08 9.90 12.38
C ASN A 75 -14.02 8.87 12.87
N MET A 76 -14.36 7.59 12.87
CA MET A 76 -13.41 6.55 13.25
C MET A 76 -12.21 6.50 12.30
N LEU A 77 -12.43 6.55 10.97
CA LEU A 77 -11.35 6.53 9.97
C LEU A 77 -10.46 7.77 10.06
N ASN A 78 -11.04 8.96 10.23
CA ASN A 78 -10.29 10.21 10.35
C ASN A 78 -9.46 10.32 11.63
N ASN A 79 -9.86 9.59 12.67
CA ASN A 79 -9.15 9.52 13.92
C ASN A 79 -8.28 8.25 14.05
N ALA A 80 -8.25 7.43 13.02
CA ALA A 80 -7.40 6.24 12.97
C ALA A 80 -6.06 6.55 12.30
N ALA A 81 -5.00 6.03 12.87
CA ALA A 81 -3.68 5.96 12.26
C ALA A 81 -3.20 4.51 12.29
N LEU A 82 -2.76 4.03 11.14
CA LEU A 82 -2.11 2.74 11.02
C LEU A 82 -0.60 2.98 11.00
N SER A 83 0.13 2.28 11.84
CA SER A 83 1.59 2.21 11.77
C SER A 83 2.05 0.77 11.80
N PHE A 84 3.17 0.51 11.17
CA PHE A 84 3.78 -0.81 11.15
C PHE A 84 5.29 -0.70 11.18
N ARG A 85 5.93 -1.71 11.72
CA ARG A 85 7.37 -1.94 11.65
C ARG A 85 7.64 -3.43 11.58
N GLY A 86 8.74 -3.81 11.00
CA GLY A 86 9.09 -5.22 10.92
C GLY A 86 10.48 -5.45 10.37
N THR A 87 10.77 -6.74 10.27
CA THR A 87 12.04 -7.26 9.75
C THR A 87 11.72 -8.40 8.80
N THR A 88 12.38 -8.45 7.67
CA THR A 88 12.23 -9.54 6.70
C THR A 88 13.57 -10.08 6.26
N GLN A 89 13.60 -11.36 5.93
CA GLN A 89 14.73 -12.09 5.39
C GLN A 89 14.22 -13.18 4.44
N LEU A 90 14.92 -13.40 3.31
CA LEU A 90 14.51 -14.37 2.30
C LEU A 90 14.99 -15.79 2.58
N ASP A 91 16.19 -15.95 3.15
CA ASP A 91 16.79 -17.28 3.36
C ASP A 91 17.46 -17.37 4.74
N PRO A 92 16.90 -18.16 5.68
CA PRO A 92 15.57 -18.78 5.60
C PRO A 92 14.45 -17.73 5.56
N ALA A 93 13.33 -18.05 4.91
CA ALA A 93 12.19 -17.13 4.78
C ALA A 93 11.57 -16.85 6.15
N LEU A 94 11.71 -15.62 6.61
CA LEU A 94 11.25 -15.17 7.93
C LEU A 94 10.85 -13.71 7.84
N THR A 95 9.64 -13.41 8.32
CA THR A 95 9.15 -12.03 8.42
C THR A 95 8.45 -11.83 9.76
N GLU A 96 8.83 -10.81 10.48
CA GLU A 96 8.05 -10.29 11.61
C GLU A 96 7.45 -8.93 11.27
N LEU A 97 6.25 -8.70 11.75
CA LEU A 97 5.51 -7.46 11.56
C LEU A 97 4.81 -7.07 12.86
N PHE A 98 4.98 -5.85 13.30
CA PHE A 98 4.25 -5.23 14.38
C PHE A 98 3.32 -4.19 13.80
N LEU A 99 2.04 -4.53 13.70
CA LEU A 99 1.00 -3.62 13.24
C LEU A 99 0.38 -2.92 14.45
N THR A 100 0.23 -1.61 14.39
CA THR A 100 -0.45 -0.81 15.40
C THR A 100 -1.55 0.02 14.76
N ILE A 101 -2.78 -0.15 15.23
CA ILE A 101 -3.92 0.68 14.86
C ILE A 101 -4.19 1.59 16.08
N LEU A 102 -4.01 2.88 15.90
CA LEU A 102 -4.29 3.89 16.90
C LEU A 102 -5.59 4.60 16.53
N VAL A 103 -6.59 4.56 17.39
CA VAL A 103 -7.82 5.34 17.21
C VAL A 103 -7.87 6.39 18.32
N THR A 104 -7.83 7.67 17.92
CA THR A 104 -7.91 8.81 18.83
C THR A 104 -9.35 9.33 18.90
N GLY A 105 -9.83 9.64 20.12
CA GLY A 105 -11.17 10.17 20.38
C GLY A 105 -11.20 10.69 21.81
N ASP A 106 -12.36 10.61 22.47
CA ASP A 106 -12.46 10.90 23.92
C ASP A 106 -11.57 9.96 24.76
N THR A 107 -11.29 8.80 24.21
CA THR A 107 -10.34 7.81 24.75
C THR A 107 -9.45 7.32 23.62
N GLU A 108 -8.14 7.29 23.85
CA GLU A 108 -7.19 6.71 22.91
C GLU A 108 -7.18 5.18 23.04
N ILE A 109 -7.34 4.49 21.93
CA ILE A 109 -7.31 3.02 21.86
C ILE A 109 -6.21 2.62 20.88
N ALA A 110 -5.23 1.88 21.38
CA ALA A 110 -4.17 1.29 20.57
C ALA A 110 -4.35 -0.23 20.49
N ILE A 111 -4.41 -0.77 19.28
CA ILE A 111 -4.45 -2.21 19.01
C ILE A 111 -3.10 -2.60 18.45
N HIS A 112 -2.41 -3.50 19.15
CA HIS A 112 -1.12 -4.01 18.71
C HIS A 112 -1.26 -5.46 18.24
N LEU A 113 -0.79 -5.72 17.03
CA LEU A 113 -0.86 -7.03 16.36
C LEU A 113 0.55 -7.46 15.97
N PRO A 114 1.30 -8.15 16.85
CA PRO A 114 2.51 -8.83 16.46
C PRO A 114 2.19 -10.02 15.55
N ILE A 115 2.89 -10.12 14.43
CA ILE A 115 2.73 -11.14 13.40
C ILE A 115 4.11 -11.73 13.12
N LEU A 116 4.18 -13.05 13.07
CA LEU A 116 5.38 -13.78 12.68
C LEU A 116 5.02 -14.75 11.56
N ALA A 117 5.76 -14.71 10.45
CA ALA A 117 5.62 -15.65 9.35
C ALA A 117 6.94 -16.39 9.15
N ILE A 118 6.88 -17.72 9.15
CA ILE A 118 8.01 -18.62 8.93
C ILE A 118 7.55 -19.71 7.98
N GLU A 119 8.23 -19.83 6.84
CA GLU A 119 7.92 -20.85 5.82
C GLU A 119 6.43 -20.88 5.44
N ASP A 120 5.71 -21.91 5.86
CA ASP A 120 4.32 -22.21 5.51
C ASP A 120 3.31 -21.81 6.61
N LYS A 121 3.76 -21.13 7.66
CA LYS A 121 2.95 -20.75 8.81
C LYS A 121 3.04 -19.29 9.15
N MET A 122 1.92 -18.74 9.65
CA MET A 122 1.86 -17.41 10.23
C MET A 122 1.21 -17.48 11.61
N TRP A 123 1.74 -16.71 12.54
CA TRP A 123 1.20 -16.53 13.88
C TRP A 123 0.84 -15.07 14.09
N VAL A 124 -0.41 -14.83 14.47
CA VAL A 124 -0.92 -13.48 14.79
C VAL A 124 -1.29 -13.45 16.26
N LYS A 125 -0.66 -12.59 17.05
CA LYS A 125 -1.00 -12.46 18.47
C LYS A 125 -2.38 -11.83 18.62
N ILE A 126 -3.29 -12.52 19.29
CA ILE A 126 -4.68 -12.07 19.50
C ILE A 126 -4.69 -10.91 20.50
N PRO A 127 -5.15 -9.71 20.10
CA PRO A 127 -5.16 -8.54 20.95
C PRO A 127 -6.32 -8.57 21.94
N ASN A 128 -6.14 -7.92 23.09
CA ASN A 128 -7.26 -7.54 23.93
C ASN A 128 -7.87 -6.24 23.39
N THR A 129 -9.03 -6.30 22.76
CA THR A 129 -9.68 -5.13 22.20
C THR A 129 -11.19 -5.18 22.39
N PRO A 130 -11.83 -4.05 22.72
CA PRO A 130 -13.30 -4.00 22.87
C PRO A 130 -14.04 -4.11 21.53
N PHE A 131 -13.34 -3.97 20.40
CA PHE A 131 -13.96 -4.01 19.07
C PHE A 131 -14.23 -5.42 18.54
N LEU A 132 -13.54 -6.44 19.10
CA LEU A 132 -13.72 -7.84 18.71
C LEU A 132 -14.13 -8.65 19.93
N PRO A 133 -15.35 -9.17 19.96
CA PRO A 133 -15.82 -10.04 21.06
C PRO A 133 -15.16 -11.42 20.93
N LEU A 134 -13.89 -11.51 21.32
CA LEU A 134 -13.13 -12.75 21.30
C LEU A 134 -13.27 -13.48 22.65
N PRO A 135 -13.22 -14.82 22.65
CA PRO A 135 -13.22 -15.60 23.87
C PRO A 135 -12.03 -15.25 24.78
N ASP A 136 -12.27 -15.05 26.08
CA ASP A 136 -11.23 -14.65 27.03
C ASP A 136 -10.00 -15.59 26.99
N ASP A 137 -10.24 -16.89 26.82
CA ASP A 137 -9.19 -17.91 26.74
C ASP A 137 -8.29 -17.81 25.49
N SER A 138 -8.69 -17.04 24.47
CA SER A 138 -7.91 -16.80 23.26
C SER A 138 -7.05 -15.56 23.34
N ILE A 139 -7.39 -14.60 24.23
CA ILE A 139 -6.69 -13.32 24.34
C ILE A 139 -5.24 -13.53 24.76
N GLY A 140 -4.31 -12.90 24.03
CA GLY A 140 -2.88 -12.99 24.27
C GLY A 140 -2.20 -14.25 23.72
N LYS A 141 -2.96 -15.24 23.24
CA LYS A 141 -2.41 -16.37 22.48
C LYS A 141 -2.09 -15.96 21.05
N TYR A 142 -1.36 -16.81 20.36
CA TYR A 142 -1.07 -16.69 18.95
C TYR A 142 -2.05 -17.53 18.14
N LEU A 143 -2.79 -16.91 17.24
CA LEU A 143 -3.56 -17.61 16.21
C LEU A 143 -2.60 -18.16 15.17
N GLU A 144 -2.52 -19.47 15.05
CA GLU A 144 -1.76 -20.15 14.00
C GLU A 144 -2.61 -20.26 12.75
N LEU A 145 -2.06 -19.76 11.65
CA LEU A 145 -2.58 -19.88 10.30
C LEU A 145 -1.61 -20.78 9.52
N ASP A 146 -2.02 -21.99 9.26
CA ASP A 146 -1.30 -22.94 8.41
C ASP A 146 -1.81 -22.78 6.97
N PHE A 147 -0.92 -22.41 6.05
CA PHE A 147 -1.31 -22.10 4.68
C PHE A 147 -1.87 -23.31 3.93
N ALA A 148 -1.40 -24.53 4.26
CA ALA A 148 -1.97 -25.74 3.68
C ALA A 148 -3.41 -25.96 4.16
N GLU A 149 -3.69 -25.80 5.47
CA GLU A 149 -5.05 -25.90 6.01
C GLU A 149 -5.96 -24.81 5.41
N LEU A 150 -5.48 -23.58 5.27
CA LEU A 150 -6.22 -22.47 4.65
C LEU A 150 -6.52 -22.73 3.16
N SER A 151 -5.57 -23.32 2.44
CA SER A 151 -5.75 -23.71 1.05
C SER A 151 -6.85 -24.77 0.89
N GLU A 152 -6.86 -25.77 1.75
CA GLU A 152 -7.93 -26.81 1.76
C GLU A 152 -9.32 -26.21 2.06
N MET A 153 -9.39 -25.24 2.98
CA MET A 153 -10.64 -24.58 3.37
C MET A 153 -11.18 -23.64 2.30
N SER A 154 -10.32 -22.89 1.65
CA SER A 154 -10.71 -21.90 0.64
C SER A 154 -10.89 -22.49 -0.75
N GLY A 155 -10.28 -23.65 -1.02
CA GLY A 155 -10.16 -24.22 -2.35
C GLY A 155 -9.19 -23.47 -3.28
N GLN A 156 -8.41 -22.54 -2.73
CA GLN A 156 -7.38 -21.76 -3.42
C GLN A 156 -6.02 -22.10 -2.81
N GLU A 157 -5.00 -22.18 -3.65
CA GLU A 157 -3.62 -22.41 -3.18
C GLU A 157 -3.12 -21.14 -2.46
N ILE A 158 -2.95 -21.23 -1.15
CA ILE A 158 -2.36 -20.20 -0.31
C ILE A 158 -1.00 -20.69 0.13
N THR A 159 0.06 -20.04 -0.31
CA THR A 159 1.43 -20.39 0.06
C THR A 159 2.22 -19.13 0.39
N ASN A 160 3.21 -19.26 1.25
CA ASN A 160 4.23 -18.22 1.35
C ASN A 160 5.08 -18.28 0.07
N PRO A 161 5.34 -17.14 -0.59
CA PRO A 161 6.14 -17.16 -1.82
C PRO A 161 7.50 -17.80 -1.58
N SER A 162 7.88 -18.76 -2.43
CA SER A 162 9.24 -19.29 -2.41
C SER A 162 10.26 -18.20 -2.74
N PRO A 163 11.56 -18.39 -2.42
CA PRO A 163 12.58 -17.41 -2.79
C PRO A 163 12.58 -17.09 -4.30
N GLU A 164 12.31 -18.09 -5.16
CA GLU A 164 12.19 -17.88 -6.60
C GLU A 164 10.97 -17.07 -6.97
N GLN A 165 9.83 -17.31 -6.34
CA GLN A 165 8.61 -16.50 -6.54
C GLN A 165 8.80 -15.08 -6.04
N GLN A 166 9.47 -14.89 -4.90
CA GLN A 166 9.79 -13.54 -4.39
C GLN A 166 10.67 -12.76 -5.38
N GLN A 167 11.69 -13.41 -5.97
CA GLN A 167 12.49 -12.80 -7.03
C GLN A 167 11.67 -12.47 -8.28
N GLN A 168 10.72 -13.32 -8.66
CA GLN A 168 9.80 -13.02 -9.77
C GLN A 168 8.93 -11.80 -9.46
N TYR A 169 8.40 -11.67 -8.25
CA TYR A 169 7.61 -10.51 -7.85
C TYR A 169 8.43 -9.23 -7.79
N GLN A 170 9.67 -9.32 -7.32
CA GLN A 170 10.59 -8.19 -7.35
C GLN A 170 10.89 -7.75 -8.80
N GLN A 171 11.15 -8.70 -9.71
CA GLN A 171 11.36 -8.41 -11.13
C GLN A 171 10.11 -7.78 -11.76
N LEU A 172 8.94 -8.30 -11.44
CA LEU A 172 7.66 -7.77 -11.91
C LEU A 172 7.42 -6.35 -11.36
N GLY A 173 7.74 -6.10 -10.09
CA GLY A 173 7.69 -4.76 -9.49
C GLY A 173 8.57 -3.77 -10.24
N LYS A 174 9.77 -4.17 -10.66
CA LYS A 174 10.64 -3.37 -11.52
C LYS A 174 9.98 -3.05 -12.86
N GLU A 175 9.43 -4.06 -13.54
CA GLU A 175 8.78 -3.88 -14.83
C GLU A 175 7.55 -2.97 -14.74
N ILE A 176 6.78 -3.09 -13.66
CA ILE A 176 5.65 -2.18 -13.37
C ILE A 176 6.16 -0.74 -13.17
N ALA A 177 7.23 -0.55 -12.41
CA ALA A 177 7.81 0.78 -12.18
C ALA A 177 8.36 1.40 -13.49
N GLU A 178 9.03 0.62 -14.33
CA GLU A 178 9.51 1.05 -15.66
C GLU A 178 8.33 1.48 -16.55
N LEU A 179 7.26 0.71 -16.59
CA LEU A 179 6.06 1.03 -17.37
C LEU A 179 5.37 2.29 -16.83
N PHE A 180 5.16 2.36 -15.52
CA PHE A 180 4.46 3.46 -14.88
C PHE A 180 5.23 4.77 -15.04
N PHE A 181 6.44 4.85 -14.50
CA PHE A 181 7.23 6.08 -14.57
C PHE A 181 7.63 6.43 -16.01
N GLY A 182 7.86 5.40 -16.86
CA GLY A 182 8.14 5.56 -18.28
C GLY A 182 7.07 6.33 -19.04
N ALA A 183 5.82 6.23 -18.63
CA ALA A 183 4.69 6.87 -19.29
C ALA A 183 4.64 8.40 -19.12
N PHE A 184 5.33 8.96 -18.12
CA PHE A 184 5.20 10.37 -17.76
C PHE A 184 6.41 11.21 -18.23
N ASP A 185 6.16 12.47 -18.62
CA ASP A 185 7.20 13.39 -19.05
C ASP A 185 8.11 13.77 -17.87
N GLU A 186 9.42 13.73 -18.11
CA GLU A 186 10.48 14.01 -17.12
C GLU A 186 10.32 15.37 -16.46
N ASN A 187 10.14 16.42 -17.27
CA ASN A 187 10.19 17.79 -16.79
C ASN A 187 8.88 18.26 -16.17
N THR A 188 7.80 17.55 -16.48
CA THR A 188 6.45 17.90 -16.00
C THR A 188 6.16 17.32 -14.63
N TYR A 189 6.66 16.12 -14.36
CA TYR A 189 6.24 15.37 -13.17
C TYR A 189 7.35 15.14 -12.15
N PHE A 190 8.63 15.20 -12.56
CA PHE A 190 9.75 14.79 -11.70
C PHE A 190 10.67 15.96 -11.38
N SER A 191 11.08 16.04 -10.12
CA SER A 191 12.08 17.01 -9.67
C SER A 191 13.05 16.39 -8.66
N LYS A 192 14.26 16.97 -8.56
CA LYS A 192 15.17 16.69 -7.44
C LYS A 192 14.86 17.66 -6.31
N GLU A 193 14.81 17.12 -5.10
CA GLU A 193 14.53 17.90 -3.90
C GLU A 193 15.69 17.75 -2.89
N SER A 194 15.76 18.67 -1.95
CA SER A 194 16.60 18.45 -0.75
C SER A 194 15.86 17.57 0.26
N LYS A 195 16.61 16.89 1.11
CA LYS A 195 16.01 16.10 2.20
C LYS A 195 15.11 16.93 3.12
N GLU A 196 15.52 18.18 3.39
CA GLU A 196 14.79 19.12 4.24
C GLU A 196 13.49 19.59 3.61
N ASP A 197 13.52 20.03 2.33
CA ASP A 197 12.35 20.50 1.59
C ASP A 197 11.31 19.38 1.37
N ALA A 198 11.80 18.15 1.20
CA ALA A 198 10.96 16.96 1.05
C ALA A 198 10.36 16.44 2.37
N GLY A 199 10.74 17.01 3.52
CA GLY A 199 10.25 16.59 4.84
C GLY A 199 10.66 15.17 5.24
N ILE A 200 11.78 14.67 4.71
CA ILE A 200 12.27 13.31 5.01
C ILE A 200 12.89 13.30 6.41
N PRO A 201 12.56 12.30 7.26
CA PRO A 201 13.09 12.19 8.61
C PRO A 201 14.62 12.18 8.67
N ASP A 202 15.19 12.79 9.71
CA ASP A 202 16.64 12.97 9.86
C ASP A 202 17.42 11.66 9.89
N ASP A 203 16.80 10.61 10.41
CA ASP A 203 17.39 9.27 10.57
C ASP A 203 17.37 8.42 9.27
N VAL A 204 16.75 8.93 8.20
CA VAL A 204 16.79 8.28 6.87
C VAL A 204 18.15 8.53 6.22
N ASN A 205 18.83 7.47 5.83
CA ASN A 205 20.07 7.57 5.05
C ASN A 205 19.75 7.97 3.61
N THR A 206 20.12 9.17 3.20
CA THR A 206 19.68 9.79 1.94
C THR A 206 20.89 10.31 1.15
N ASP A 207 21.00 9.93 -0.11
CA ASP A 207 21.94 10.46 -1.09
C ASP A 207 21.24 11.33 -2.12
N GLN A 208 20.09 10.85 -2.64
CA GLN A 208 19.28 11.56 -3.61
C GLN A 208 17.82 11.54 -3.19
N VAL A 209 17.11 12.62 -3.53
CA VAL A 209 15.66 12.73 -3.31
C VAL A 209 15.00 13.10 -4.62
N VAL A 210 13.99 12.34 -4.97
CA VAL A 210 13.14 12.60 -6.14
C VAL A 210 11.71 12.80 -5.69
N LYS A 211 11.09 13.84 -6.20
CA LYS A 211 9.66 14.13 -6.06
C LYS A 211 8.96 13.85 -7.38
N PHE A 212 7.83 13.18 -7.31
CA PHE A 212 6.84 13.10 -8.37
C PHE A 212 5.59 13.86 -7.92
N GLU A 213 5.07 14.77 -8.75
CA GLU A 213 4.01 15.68 -8.34
C GLU A 213 2.92 15.83 -9.39
N LEU A 214 1.67 15.75 -8.92
CA LEU A 214 0.47 16.11 -9.68
C LEU A 214 -0.08 17.44 -9.19
N THR A 215 -0.52 18.25 -10.15
CA THR A 215 -1.16 19.54 -9.96
C THR A 215 -2.39 19.63 -10.85
N ASP A 216 -3.24 20.61 -10.66
CA ASP A 216 -4.38 20.86 -11.57
C ASP A 216 -3.92 21.04 -13.02
N ASP A 217 -2.75 21.67 -13.25
CA ASP A 217 -2.23 21.95 -14.59
C ASP A 217 -1.73 20.70 -15.34
N ASN A 218 -1.25 19.67 -14.63
CA ASN A 218 -0.71 18.46 -15.26
C ASN A 218 -1.59 17.21 -15.07
N PHE A 219 -2.76 17.36 -14.44
CA PHE A 219 -3.66 16.26 -14.16
C PHE A 219 -4.23 15.60 -15.42
N ARG A 220 -4.74 16.38 -16.38
CA ARG A 220 -5.29 15.84 -17.62
C ARG A 220 -4.25 15.00 -18.39
N PRO A 221 -3.04 15.54 -18.72
CA PRO A 221 -2.01 14.76 -19.39
C PRO A 221 -1.57 13.52 -18.60
N PHE A 222 -1.65 13.57 -17.26
CA PHE A 222 -1.38 12.40 -16.42
C PHE A 222 -2.40 11.30 -16.66
N ILE A 223 -3.70 11.61 -16.62
CA ILE A 223 -4.76 10.62 -16.83
C ILE A 223 -4.70 10.06 -18.26
N GLU A 224 -4.48 10.91 -19.27
CA GLU A 224 -4.33 10.46 -20.66
C GLU A 224 -3.14 9.48 -20.81
N SER A 225 -1.99 9.79 -20.21
CA SER A 225 -0.81 8.90 -20.20
C SER A 225 -1.09 7.59 -19.45
N LEU A 226 -1.81 7.68 -18.34
CA LEU A 226 -2.19 6.51 -17.54
C LEU A 226 -3.13 5.58 -18.34
N TYR A 227 -4.10 6.12 -19.06
CA TYR A 227 -4.98 5.33 -19.92
C TYR A 227 -4.21 4.53 -20.97
N VAL A 228 -3.14 5.10 -21.53
CA VAL A 228 -2.29 4.42 -22.51
C VAL A 228 -1.50 3.27 -21.90
N VAL A 229 -0.98 3.42 -20.68
CA VAL A 229 -0.12 2.42 -20.05
C VAL A 229 -0.89 1.38 -19.22
N LEU A 230 -2.11 1.72 -18.79
CA LEU A 230 -2.91 0.90 -17.88
C LEU A 230 -3.18 -0.54 -18.39
N PRO A 231 -3.48 -0.80 -19.69
CA PRO A 231 -3.62 -2.17 -20.17
C PRO A 231 -2.37 -3.03 -19.94
N ALA A 232 -1.17 -2.46 -20.18
CA ALA A 232 0.08 -3.17 -19.97
C ALA A 232 0.38 -3.39 -18.47
N LEU A 233 0.03 -2.43 -17.61
CA LEU A 233 0.15 -2.57 -16.16
C LEU A 233 -0.77 -3.69 -15.64
N ILE A 234 -2.00 -3.77 -16.15
CA ILE A 234 -2.95 -4.82 -15.77
C ILE A 234 -2.44 -6.20 -16.19
N ASP A 235 -1.88 -6.32 -17.40
CA ASP A 235 -1.26 -7.56 -17.85
C ASP A 235 -0.15 -8.00 -16.88
N LYS A 236 0.67 -7.04 -16.44
CA LYS A 236 1.74 -7.32 -15.48
C LYS A 236 1.20 -7.72 -14.10
N VAL A 237 0.18 -7.05 -13.60
CA VAL A 237 -0.46 -7.45 -12.33
C VAL A 237 -1.10 -8.83 -12.42
N ALA A 238 -1.68 -9.18 -13.56
CA ALA A 238 -2.28 -10.49 -13.79
C ALA A 238 -1.25 -11.65 -13.85
N GLU A 239 0.04 -11.36 -14.04
CA GLU A 239 1.12 -12.34 -13.89
C GLU A 239 1.31 -12.79 -12.43
N ILE A 240 0.82 -12.00 -11.45
CA ILE A 240 0.81 -12.33 -10.02
C ILE A 240 -0.38 -13.27 -9.76
N LYS A 241 -0.12 -14.56 -9.58
CA LYS A 241 -1.18 -15.57 -9.35
C LYS A 241 -2.04 -15.23 -8.11
N GLU A 242 -1.40 -14.70 -7.07
CA GLU A 242 -2.02 -14.33 -5.80
C GLU A 242 -2.91 -13.08 -5.93
N ALA A 243 -2.80 -12.30 -7.01
CA ALA A 243 -3.75 -11.22 -7.32
C ALA A 243 -5.15 -11.78 -7.63
N GLY A 244 -5.25 -13.10 -7.91
CA GLY A 244 -6.52 -13.80 -8.10
C GLY A 244 -7.28 -13.36 -9.36
N LEU A 245 -6.65 -12.59 -10.24
CA LEU A 245 -7.28 -12.11 -11.48
C LEU A 245 -7.33 -13.24 -12.51
N THR A 246 -8.52 -13.55 -12.96
CA THR A 246 -8.72 -14.47 -14.09
C THR A 246 -8.49 -13.75 -15.41
N GLN A 247 -8.10 -14.48 -16.44
CA GLN A 247 -7.96 -13.94 -17.78
C GLN A 247 -9.25 -13.25 -18.29
N ALA A 248 -10.40 -13.77 -17.89
CA ALA A 248 -11.70 -13.19 -18.27
C ALA A 248 -11.91 -11.81 -17.62
N GLU A 249 -11.56 -11.65 -16.36
CA GLU A 249 -11.65 -10.36 -15.65
C GLU A 249 -10.67 -9.33 -16.22
N VAL A 250 -9.46 -9.77 -16.60
CA VAL A 250 -8.47 -8.91 -17.27
C VAL A 250 -8.99 -8.41 -18.60
N GLU A 251 -9.57 -9.28 -19.44
CA GLU A 251 -10.13 -8.91 -20.73
C GLU A 251 -11.39 -8.04 -20.58
N GLU A 252 -12.25 -8.34 -19.60
CA GLU A 252 -13.42 -7.50 -19.27
C GLU A 252 -13.00 -6.10 -18.84
N PHE A 253 -12.00 -5.97 -17.96
CA PHE A 253 -11.48 -4.69 -17.53
C PHE A 253 -10.90 -3.87 -18.68
N LYS A 254 -10.12 -4.51 -19.58
CA LYS A 254 -9.58 -3.84 -20.77
C LYS A 254 -10.68 -3.38 -21.73
N ALA A 255 -11.73 -4.19 -21.89
CA ALA A 255 -12.87 -3.82 -22.70
C ALA A 255 -13.65 -2.64 -22.11
N GLU A 256 -13.83 -2.60 -20.78
CA GLU A 256 -14.42 -1.46 -20.08
C GLU A 256 -13.57 -0.19 -20.22
N LEU A 257 -12.23 -0.34 -20.06
CA LEU A 257 -11.30 0.77 -20.27
C LEU A 257 -11.41 1.34 -21.68
N GLN A 258 -11.40 0.47 -22.70
CA GLN A 258 -11.55 0.89 -24.09
C GLN A 258 -12.92 1.53 -24.37
N ALA A 259 -13.98 1.02 -23.76
CA ALA A 259 -15.32 1.63 -23.90
C ALA A 259 -15.40 3.01 -23.24
N SER A 260 -14.72 3.22 -22.11
CA SER A 260 -14.69 4.50 -21.41
C SER A 260 -13.81 5.57 -22.07
N GLU A 261 -12.92 5.17 -22.99
CA GLU A 261 -12.08 6.11 -23.76
C GLU A 261 -12.92 7.09 -24.58
N GLN A 262 -14.11 6.68 -25.06
CA GLN A 262 -15.01 7.52 -25.83
C GLN A 262 -15.58 8.70 -25.02
N ASP A 263 -15.74 8.53 -23.72
CA ASP A 263 -16.28 9.52 -22.79
C ASP A 263 -15.15 10.21 -21.97
N LEU A 264 -13.88 9.87 -22.22
CA LEU A 264 -12.75 10.31 -21.41
C LEU A 264 -12.63 11.83 -21.38
N ASP A 265 -12.67 12.49 -22.52
CA ASP A 265 -12.55 13.95 -22.62
C ASP A 265 -13.66 14.65 -21.82
N ALA A 266 -14.91 14.20 -21.96
CA ALA A 266 -16.04 14.78 -21.21
C ALA A 266 -15.89 14.53 -19.69
N THR A 267 -15.39 13.38 -19.31
CA THR A 267 -15.12 13.04 -17.89
C THR A 267 -13.99 13.90 -17.33
N LEU A 268 -12.95 14.14 -18.11
CA LEU A 268 -11.83 15.00 -17.71
C LEU A 268 -12.27 16.46 -17.58
N ASP A 269 -13.08 16.96 -18.53
CA ASP A 269 -13.67 18.32 -18.45
C ASP A 269 -14.51 18.50 -17.17
N GLU A 270 -15.27 17.48 -16.77
CA GLU A 270 -16.05 17.49 -15.54
C GLU A 270 -15.13 17.44 -14.30
N LEU A 271 -14.08 16.63 -14.32
CA LEU A 271 -13.12 16.55 -13.23
C LEU A 271 -12.35 17.86 -13.04
N GLU A 272 -11.84 18.46 -14.11
CA GLU A 272 -11.12 19.74 -14.06
C GLU A 272 -11.98 20.89 -13.52
N GLN A 273 -13.29 20.87 -13.78
CA GLN A 273 -14.21 21.88 -13.26
C GLN A 273 -14.58 21.66 -11.78
N ASN A 274 -14.57 20.43 -11.32
CA ASN A 274 -15.15 20.04 -10.03
C ASN A 274 -14.12 19.51 -9.03
N MET A 275 -12.89 19.26 -9.44
CA MET A 275 -11.82 18.77 -8.57
C MET A 275 -10.75 19.85 -8.37
N THR A 276 -10.20 19.91 -7.18
CA THR A 276 -9.02 20.71 -6.85
C THR A 276 -7.97 19.82 -6.21
N ILE A 277 -6.76 19.85 -6.74
CA ILE A 277 -5.62 19.14 -6.20
C ILE A 277 -4.85 20.09 -5.27
N HIS A 278 -5.09 19.97 -3.96
CA HIS A 278 -4.33 20.76 -2.98
C HIS A 278 -2.92 20.18 -2.82
N LYS A 279 -2.81 18.87 -2.89
CA LYS A 279 -1.55 18.13 -2.84
C LYS A 279 -1.74 16.76 -3.50
N ALA A 280 -0.80 16.36 -4.33
CA ALA A 280 -0.69 14.99 -4.81
C ALA A 280 0.76 14.73 -5.21
N SER A 281 1.54 14.16 -4.30
CA SER A 281 2.96 13.96 -4.53
C SER A 281 3.50 12.73 -3.83
N THR A 282 4.53 12.14 -4.42
CA THR A 282 5.42 11.21 -3.74
C THR A 282 6.80 11.80 -3.62
N VAL A 283 7.48 11.56 -2.51
CA VAL A 283 8.90 11.85 -2.33
C VAL A 283 9.61 10.53 -2.04
N THR A 284 10.68 10.27 -2.79
CA THR A 284 11.47 9.05 -2.66
C THR A 284 12.92 9.42 -2.35
N ALA A 285 13.43 8.96 -1.20
CA ALA A 285 14.84 9.06 -0.86
C ALA A 285 15.57 7.78 -1.24
N VAL A 286 16.65 7.95 -1.97
CA VAL A 286 17.54 6.87 -2.40
C VAL A 286 18.85 6.98 -1.60
N ASP A 287 19.33 5.87 -1.04
CA ASP A 287 20.57 5.84 -0.27
C ASP A 287 21.81 5.80 -1.19
N LYS A 288 22.99 5.89 -0.60
CA LYS A 288 24.28 5.85 -1.33
C LYS A 288 24.55 4.52 -2.06
N ASN A 289 23.91 3.45 -1.63
CA ASN A 289 23.99 2.15 -2.31
C ASN A 289 22.91 2.08 -3.38
N GLY A 290 22.01 3.03 -3.34
CA GLY A 290 20.93 3.31 -4.15
C GLY A 290 19.70 2.51 -3.90
N PHE A 291 19.46 2.05 -2.73
CA PHE A 291 18.19 1.47 -2.35
C PHE A 291 17.20 2.57 -1.96
N VAL A 292 15.92 2.38 -2.21
CA VAL A 292 14.91 3.26 -1.63
C VAL A 292 14.97 3.13 -0.11
N ALA A 293 15.41 4.19 0.53
CA ALA A 293 15.46 4.27 1.98
C ALA A 293 14.15 4.83 2.56
N TYR A 294 13.42 5.62 1.77
CA TYR A 294 12.16 6.22 2.21
C TYR A 294 11.26 6.56 1.02
N THR A 295 9.97 6.37 1.19
CA THR A 295 8.93 6.92 0.31
C THR A 295 7.84 7.56 1.15
N GLY A 296 7.53 8.81 0.87
CA GLY A 296 6.36 9.52 1.40
C GLY A 296 5.34 9.75 0.30
N LEU A 297 4.08 9.52 0.59
CA LEU A 297 2.94 9.84 -0.27
C LEU A 297 2.05 10.83 0.45
N GLU A 298 1.69 11.91 -0.21
CA GLU A 298 0.71 12.87 0.27
C GLU A 298 -0.31 13.18 -0.81
N VAL A 299 -1.57 12.97 -0.51
CA VAL A 299 -2.72 13.29 -1.38
C VAL A 299 -3.72 14.10 -0.59
N ASP A 300 -4.19 15.19 -1.16
CA ASP A 300 -5.24 16.04 -0.63
C ASP A 300 -6.05 16.62 -1.81
N LEU A 301 -7.22 16.06 -2.02
CA LEU A 301 -8.11 16.38 -3.13
C LEU A 301 -9.46 16.86 -2.59
N ALA A 302 -10.03 17.87 -3.24
CA ALA A 302 -11.41 18.29 -3.04
C ALA A 302 -12.21 18.03 -4.32
N ILE A 303 -13.41 17.47 -4.20
CA ILE A 303 -14.33 17.22 -5.32
C ILE A 303 -15.66 17.86 -4.99
N THR A 304 -16.11 18.78 -5.83
CA THR A 304 -17.39 19.48 -5.70
C THR A 304 -18.41 18.89 -6.67
N SER A 305 -19.57 18.52 -6.19
CA SER A 305 -20.69 18.05 -7.02
C SER A 305 -21.99 18.60 -6.46
N GLU A 306 -22.82 19.19 -7.34
CA GLU A 306 -24.12 19.80 -6.97
C GLU A 306 -24.02 20.89 -5.87
N GLY A 307 -22.86 21.57 -5.79
CA GLY A 307 -22.59 22.63 -4.80
C GLY A 307 -22.11 22.13 -3.45
N GLU A 308 -21.92 20.84 -3.27
CA GLU A 308 -21.35 20.24 -2.08
C GLU A 308 -19.93 19.72 -2.35
N THR A 309 -19.04 19.80 -1.37
CA THR A 309 -17.63 19.43 -1.51
C THR A 309 -17.29 18.24 -0.62
N GLY A 310 -16.78 17.19 -1.24
CA GLY A 310 -16.09 16.08 -0.57
C GLY A 310 -14.58 16.31 -0.57
N ARG A 311 -13.88 15.76 0.41
CA ARG A 311 -12.41 15.81 0.53
C ARG A 311 -11.83 14.42 0.74
N ILE A 312 -10.71 14.15 0.09
CA ILE A 312 -9.92 12.93 0.26
C ILE A 312 -8.49 13.34 0.60
N GLY A 313 -8.08 13.03 1.82
CA GLY A 313 -6.70 13.16 2.27
C GLY A 313 -6.10 11.78 2.56
N LEU A 314 -4.88 11.54 2.09
CA LEU A 314 -4.09 10.36 2.39
C LEU A 314 -2.65 10.80 2.66
N GLN A 315 -2.11 10.34 3.77
CA GLN A 315 -0.69 10.43 4.06
C GLN A 315 -0.17 9.02 4.32
N ALA A 316 0.88 8.63 3.61
CA ALA A 316 1.56 7.37 3.85
C ALA A 316 3.07 7.58 3.83
N ALA A 317 3.76 6.85 4.69
CA ALA A 317 5.21 6.84 4.73
C ALA A 317 5.70 5.40 4.86
N PHE A 318 6.80 5.11 4.18
CA PHE A 318 7.50 3.85 4.25
C PHE A 318 8.99 4.10 4.31
N LYS A 319 9.69 3.45 5.22
CA LYS A 319 11.13 3.54 5.40
C LYS A 319 11.73 2.15 5.45
N GLN A 320 12.87 2.00 4.79
CA GLN A 320 13.72 0.79 4.88
C GLN A 320 15.08 1.11 5.45
N SER A 321 15.64 0.17 6.19
CA SER A 321 16.97 0.27 6.77
C SER A 321 17.60 -1.11 6.90
N GLU A 322 18.90 -1.17 7.19
CA GLU A 322 19.66 -2.42 7.32
C GLU A 322 19.48 -3.34 6.10
N ILE A 323 19.38 -2.74 4.89
CA ILE A 323 19.14 -3.47 3.64
C ILE A 323 20.37 -4.35 3.31
N ASN A 324 20.11 -5.66 3.14
CA ASN A 324 21.14 -6.69 2.90
C ASN A 324 22.18 -6.79 4.02
N GLU A 325 21.85 -6.29 5.22
CA GLU A 325 22.66 -6.46 6.40
C GLU A 325 22.14 -7.62 7.25
N LYS A 326 22.92 -8.01 8.27
CA LYS A 326 22.46 -8.99 9.24
C LYS A 326 21.38 -8.39 10.11
N VAL A 327 20.15 -8.85 9.94
CA VAL A 327 18.99 -8.42 10.73
C VAL A 327 18.80 -9.30 11.98
N GLU A 328 18.17 -8.73 13.01
CA GLU A 328 17.77 -9.43 14.23
C GLU A 328 16.25 -9.35 14.37
N PHE A 329 15.63 -10.48 14.75
CA PHE A 329 14.20 -10.61 14.96
C PHE A 329 13.86 -10.52 16.44
N GLU A 330 12.79 -9.80 16.79
CA GLU A 330 12.28 -9.66 18.15
C GLU A 330 11.36 -10.82 18.54
N LEU A 331 10.60 -11.35 17.57
CA LEU A 331 9.67 -12.45 17.77
C LEU A 331 10.35 -13.81 17.59
N GLN A 332 9.85 -14.77 18.34
CA GLN A 332 10.23 -16.18 18.20
C GLN A 332 8.97 -16.99 17.93
N GLN A 333 9.16 -18.17 17.31
CA GLN A 333 8.05 -19.11 17.13
C GLN A 333 7.42 -19.42 18.50
N PRO A 334 6.11 -19.23 18.67
CA PRO A 334 5.44 -19.44 19.94
C PRO A 334 5.42 -20.92 20.34
N ASP A 335 5.44 -21.17 21.63
CA ASP A 335 5.27 -22.51 22.19
C ASP A 335 3.84 -23.03 21.91
N ALA A 336 3.69 -24.36 21.75
CA ALA A 336 2.39 -24.98 21.47
C ALA A 336 1.29 -24.65 22.51
N SER A 337 1.66 -24.31 23.74
CA SER A 337 0.72 -23.90 24.81
C SER A 337 0.22 -22.46 24.63
N GLU A 338 0.88 -21.64 23.85
CA GLU A 338 0.55 -20.25 23.56
C GLU A 338 -0.20 -20.09 22.22
N VAL A 339 -0.44 -21.23 21.52
CA VAL A 339 -1.04 -21.25 20.20
C VAL A 339 -2.50 -21.69 20.30
N ILE A 340 -3.35 -21.06 19.48
CA ILE A 340 -4.70 -21.52 19.16
C ILE A 340 -4.82 -21.69 17.64
N LYS A 341 -5.37 -22.80 17.18
CA LYS A 341 -5.59 -23.04 15.77
C LYS A 341 -6.79 -22.26 15.24
N PHE A 342 -6.77 -21.91 13.95
CA PHE A 342 -7.87 -21.17 13.30
C PHE A 342 -9.22 -21.87 13.48
N GLN A 343 -9.30 -23.18 13.25
CA GLN A 343 -10.54 -23.95 13.40
C GLN A 343 -11.05 -23.97 14.84
N GLU A 344 -10.14 -24.03 15.83
CA GLU A 344 -10.48 -23.98 17.25
C GLU A 344 -11.07 -22.62 17.63
N LEU A 345 -10.42 -21.53 17.21
CA LEU A 345 -10.92 -20.16 17.44
C LEU A 345 -12.28 -19.96 16.80
N MET A 346 -12.47 -20.40 15.55
CA MET A 346 -13.77 -20.32 14.88
C MET A 346 -14.87 -21.12 15.60
N SER A 347 -14.53 -22.29 16.15
CA SER A 347 -15.46 -23.07 16.97
C SER A 347 -15.86 -22.35 18.24
N LEU A 348 -14.91 -21.72 18.94
CA LEU A 348 -15.19 -20.91 20.14
C LEU A 348 -16.10 -19.71 19.82
N ILE A 349 -15.89 -19.04 18.71
CA ILE A 349 -16.71 -17.89 18.29
C ILE A 349 -18.14 -18.33 17.91
N LEU A 350 -18.27 -19.42 17.15
CA LEU A 350 -19.57 -19.86 16.61
C LEU A 350 -20.42 -20.58 17.61
N TYR A 351 -19.82 -21.34 18.53
CA TYR A 351 -20.57 -22.23 19.44
C TYR A 351 -20.43 -21.82 20.90
N GLY A 352 -19.60 -20.84 21.26
CA GLY A 352 -19.46 -20.37 22.65
C GLY A 352 -18.94 -21.45 23.59
N LEU A 353 -18.17 -22.43 23.10
CA LEU A 353 -17.70 -23.60 23.84
C LEU A 353 -16.27 -23.39 24.34
#